data_8a770f11bd2ed8f8e71acc5af07130bf
#
_entry.id   8a770f11bd2ed8f8e71acc5af07130bf
#
_cell.length_a   1.000
_cell.length_b   1.000
_cell.length_c   1.000
_cell.angle_alpha   90.00
_cell.angle_beta   90.00
_cell.angle_gamma   90.00
#
_symmetry.space_group_name_H-M   'P 1'
#
loop_
_entity.id
_entity.type
_entity.pdbx_description
1 polymer ?
#
loop_
_entity_poly.entity_id
_entity_poly.type
_entity_poly.pdbx_seq_one_letter_code
_entity_poly.pdbx_strand_id
1 'polypeptide(L)'
;MDGRVLVFLGVLLENAGLPVPGETALLGGGAMAQFGRLSLVRVIVTAAVAAVIGDNIGFTIGRRGGRALAERHGWRVGLTTARLIQFDGFFHRYGAQTVFIARFVTGLRVFCAVLAGASGLPWRTFLLYNALGAVVWSIAIAFAGYSLAYSWDALERWVGRSGVFLLVLVGVGAGIAFLRSRRGSQQ
;
A
#
# COMPACT_ATOMS: atom_id res chain seq x y z
N MET A 1 11.45 8.86 17.86
CA MET A 1 10.43 7.83 17.64
C MET A 1 11.10 6.64 16.98
N ASP A 2 10.91 5.41 17.47
CA ASP A 2 11.54 4.22 16.87
C ASP A 2 11.00 4.04 15.44
N GLY A 3 11.86 3.86 14.43
CA GLY A 3 11.46 3.69 13.04
C GLY A 3 10.45 2.56 12.82
N ARG A 4 10.45 1.54 13.68
CA ARG A 4 9.45 0.45 13.67
C ARG A 4 8.04 0.93 14.05
N VAL A 5 7.93 1.88 14.97
CA VAL A 5 6.64 2.47 15.36
C VAL A 5 6.04 3.24 14.18
N LEU A 6 6.87 3.97 13.43
CA LEU A 6 6.45 4.67 12.21
C LEU A 6 5.93 3.69 11.15
N VAL A 7 6.66 2.59 10.91
CA VAL A 7 6.23 1.54 9.98
C VAL A 7 4.92 0.93 10.44
N PHE A 8 4.80 0.56 11.73
CA PHE A 8 3.57 -0.03 12.27
C PHE A 8 2.36 0.90 12.11
N LEU A 9 2.47 2.13 12.60
CA LEU A 9 1.35 3.08 12.54
C LEU A 9 1.01 3.48 11.11
N GLY A 10 2.01 3.73 10.26
CA GLY A 10 1.79 4.09 8.87
C GLY A 10 1.04 2.98 8.13
N VAL A 11 1.51 1.74 8.21
CA VAL A 11 0.88 0.60 7.55
C VAL A 11 -0.49 0.28 8.16
N LEU A 12 -0.64 0.34 9.48
CA LEU A 12 -1.92 0.09 10.16
C LEU A 12 -3.00 1.07 9.70
N LEU A 13 -2.70 2.37 9.77
CA LEU A 13 -3.64 3.43 9.46
C LEU A 13 -4.03 3.41 7.97
N GLU A 14 -3.06 3.20 7.08
CA GLU A 14 -3.33 3.06 5.65
C GLU A 14 -4.27 1.88 5.35
N ASN A 15 -4.02 0.71 5.97
CA ASN A 15 -4.87 -0.47 5.78
C ASN A 15 -6.22 -0.35 6.51
N ALA A 16 -6.32 0.49 7.54
CA ALA A 16 -7.59 0.84 8.16
C ALA A 16 -8.42 1.83 7.32
N GLY A 17 -7.90 2.34 6.21
CA GLY A 17 -8.60 3.23 5.28
C GLY A 17 -8.29 4.72 5.43
N LEU A 18 -7.30 5.08 6.23
CA LEU A 18 -6.84 6.46 6.35
C LEU A 18 -5.82 6.79 5.23
N PRO A 19 -5.84 8.00 4.67
CA PRO A 19 -4.90 8.41 3.61
C PRO A 19 -3.51 8.73 4.20
N VAL A 20 -2.84 7.71 4.72
CA VAL A 20 -1.49 7.79 5.29
C VAL A 20 -0.54 7.01 4.38
N PRO A 21 0.66 7.53 4.07
CA PRO A 21 1.61 6.87 3.16
C PRO A 21 2.36 5.72 3.86
N GLY A 22 1.67 4.65 4.22
CA GLY A 22 2.25 3.48 4.90
C GLY A 22 3.24 2.71 4.03
N GLU A 23 3.02 2.68 2.71
CA GLU A 23 3.98 2.10 1.76
C GLU A 23 5.33 2.83 1.82
N THR A 24 5.30 4.17 1.87
CA THR A 24 6.52 4.98 1.99
C THR A 24 7.23 4.71 3.33
N ALA A 25 6.46 4.56 4.42
CA ALA A 25 7.02 4.22 5.72
C ALA A 25 7.71 2.83 5.70
N LEU A 26 7.12 1.85 5.00
CA LEU A 26 7.68 0.51 4.86
C LEU A 26 8.93 0.50 3.96
N LEU A 27 8.90 1.22 2.83
CA LEU A 27 10.09 1.43 1.98
C LEU A 27 11.23 2.05 2.77
N GLY A 28 10.94 3.11 3.54
CA GLY A 28 11.92 3.75 4.42
C GLY A 28 12.45 2.81 5.50
N GLY A 29 11.60 1.96 6.07
CA GLY A 29 12.00 0.91 7.01
C GLY A 29 12.96 -0.10 6.39
N GLY A 30 12.71 -0.51 5.14
CA GLY A 30 13.61 -1.36 4.36
C GLY A 30 14.97 -0.69 4.10
N ALA A 31 14.95 0.57 3.71
CA ALA A 31 16.16 1.37 3.50
C ALA A 31 16.98 1.50 4.80
N MET A 32 16.32 1.77 5.94
CA MET A 32 16.99 1.84 7.24
C MET A 32 17.61 0.49 7.66
N ALA A 33 17.00 -0.62 7.22
CA ALA A 33 17.55 -1.96 7.46
C ALA A 33 18.83 -2.18 6.65
N GLN A 34 18.94 -1.65 5.43
CA GLN A 34 20.18 -1.69 4.64
C GLN A 34 21.33 -0.95 5.34
N PHE A 35 21.06 0.18 5.98
CA PHE A 35 22.05 0.93 6.75
C PHE A 35 22.33 0.35 8.15
N GLY A 36 21.84 -0.86 8.46
CA GLY A 36 22.05 -1.53 9.73
C GLY A 36 21.32 -0.91 10.93
N ARG A 37 20.45 0.10 10.70
CA ARG A 37 19.72 0.77 11.77
C ARG A 37 18.49 -0.01 12.25
N LEU A 38 17.93 -0.85 11.39
CA LEU A 38 16.79 -1.73 11.69
C LEU A 38 17.07 -3.14 11.20
N SER A 39 16.40 -4.14 11.77
CA SER A 39 16.43 -5.51 11.24
C SER A 39 15.34 -5.64 10.17
N LEU A 40 15.70 -6.06 8.96
CA LEU A 40 14.78 -6.25 7.84
C LEU A 40 13.63 -7.22 8.20
N VAL A 41 13.94 -8.32 8.86
CA VAL A 41 12.94 -9.30 9.32
C VAL A 41 11.93 -8.66 10.27
N ARG A 42 12.41 -7.85 11.24
CA ARG A 42 11.51 -7.15 12.18
C ARG A 42 10.64 -6.11 11.47
N VAL A 43 11.17 -5.41 10.48
CA VAL A 43 10.39 -4.46 9.64
C VAL A 43 9.27 -5.20 8.90
N ILE A 44 9.59 -6.32 8.24
CA ILE A 44 8.63 -7.15 7.51
C ILE A 44 7.53 -7.66 8.45
N VAL A 45 7.91 -8.26 9.57
CA VAL A 45 6.93 -8.80 10.55
C VAL A 45 6.04 -7.69 11.10
N THR A 46 6.64 -6.54 11.46
CA THR A 46 5.87 -5.40 11.98
C THR A 46 4.86 -4.90 10.96
N ALA A 47 5.27 -4.75 9.69
CA ALA A 47 4.39 -4.32 8.61
C ALA A 47 3.29 -5.35 8.32
N ALA A 48 3.62 -6.64 8.26
CA ALA A 48 2.65 -7.71 8.02
C ALA A 48 1.57 -7.74 9.12
N VAL A 49 1.97 -7.66 10.38
CA VAL A 49 1.04 -7.62 11.53
C VAL A 49 0.16 -6.37 11.47
N ALA A 50 0.75 -5.19 11.24
CA ALA A 50 0.02 -3.94 11.12
C ALA A 50 -1.02 -3.98 10.00
N ALA A 51 -0.62 -4.51 8.83
CA ALA A 51 -1.50 -4.66 7.68
C ALA A 51 -2.67 -5.61 7.96
N VAL A 52 -2.40 -6.78 8.55
CA VAL A 52 -3.45 -7.74 8.94
C VAL A 52 -4.45 -7.11 9.90
N ILE A 53 -3.98 -6.37 10.91
CA ILE A 53 -4.86 -5.69 11.88
C ILE A 53 -5.70 -4.62 11.16
N GLY A 54 -5.08 -3.76 10.35
CA GLY A 54 -5.78 -2.70 9.62
C GLY A 54 -6.88 -3.23 8.70
N ASP A 55 -6.59 -4.25 7.90
CA ASP A 55 -7.59 -4.86 7.02
C ASP A 55 -8.70 -5.58 7.81
N ASN A 56 -8.39 -6.18 8.96
CA ASN A 56 -9.43 -6.77 9.83
C ASN A 56 -10.38 -5.72 10.41
N ILE A 57 -9.90 -4.50 10.66
CA ILE A 57 -10.76 -3.38 11.02
C ILE A 57 -11.72 -3.08 9.86
N GLY A 58 -11.19 -2.91 8.64
CA GLY A 58 -11.99 -2.69 7.43
C GLY A 58 -13.03 -3.81 7.20
N PHE A 59 -12.59 -5.07 7.29
CA PHE A 59 -13.48 -6.23 7.19
C PHE A 59 -14.61 -6.22 8.23
N THR A 60 -14.29 -5.88 9.48
CA THR A 60 -15.27 -5.83 10.58
C THR A 60 -16.29 -4.71 10.36
N ILE A 61 -15.84 -3.55 9.89
CA ILE A 61 -16.72 -2.43 9.50
C ILE A 61 -17.66 -2.89 8.38
N GLY A 62 -17.11 -3.52 7.35
CA GLY A 62 -17.90 -4.09 6.25
C GLY A 62 -18.93 -5.10 6.72
N ARG A 63 -18.54 -6.03 7.58
CA ARG A 63 -19.42 -7.10 8.10
C ARG A 63 -20.54 -6.59 9.00
N ARG A 64 -20.29 -5.58 9.84
CA ARG A 64 -21.28 -5.06 10.79
C ARG A 64 -22.21 -4.02 10.22
N GLY A 65 -21.77 -3.24 9.25
CA GLY A 65 -22.53 -2.09 8.75
C GLY A 65 -22.44 -1.85 7.25
N GLY A 66 -21.56 -2.58 6.55
CA GLY A 66 -21.22 -2.28 5.15
C GLY A 66 -22.41 -2.27 4.21
N ARG A 67 -23.32 -3.22 4.37
CA ARG A 67 -24.53 -3.30 3.52
C ARG A 67 -25.50 -2.16 3.83
N ALA A 68 -25.80 -1.90 5.09
CA ALA A 68 -26.67 -0.80 5.52
C ALA A 68 -26.06 0.58 5.23
N LEU A 69 -24.74 0.70 5.38
CA LEU A 69 -24.00 1.93 5.08
C LEU A 69 -23.93 2.18 3.57
N ALA A 70 -23.74 1.14 2.78
CA ALA A 70 -23.75 1.22 1.33
C ALA A 70 -25.14 1.56 0.77
N GLU A 71 -26.21 1.03 1.34
CA GLU A 71 -27.57 1.37 0.98
C GLU A 71 -27.94 2.83 1.34
N ARG A 72 -27.46 3.33 2.48
CA ARG A 72 -27.77 4.70 2.95
C ARG A 72 -26.84 5.79 2.38
N HIS A 73 -25.58 5.51 2.22
CA HIS A 73 -24.55 6.52 1.87
C HIS A 73 -23.64 6.11 0.73
N GLY A 74 -23.82 4.91 0.17
CA GLY A 74 -22.95 4.34 -0.87
C GLY A 74 -22.87 5.17 -2.14
N TRP A 75 -23.90 5.97 -2.44
CA TRP A 75 -23.90 6.88 -3.58
C TRP A 75 -22.76 7.93 -3.50
N ARG A 76 -22.36 8.36 -2.29
CA ARG A 76 -21.27 9.34 -2.09
C ARG A 76 -19.88 8.78 -2.42
N VAL A 77 -19.72 7.47 -2.30
CA VAL A 77 -18.45 6.76 -2.55
C VAL A 77 -18.55 5.82 -3.76
N GLY A 78 -19.65 5.92 -4.52
CA GLY A 78 -19.87 5.10 -5.71
C GLY A 78 -20.21 3.63 -5.42
N LEU A 79 -20.50 3.27 -4.17
CA LEU A 79 -20.94 1.93 -3.75
C LEU A 79 -22.47 1.84 -3.84
N THR A 80 -22.99 1.65 -5.04
CA THR A 80 -24.41 1.41 -5.27
C THR A 80 -24.78 -0.04 -4.97
N THR A 81 -26.06 -0.31 -4.65
CA THR A 81 -26.57 -1.67 -4.43
C THR A 81 -26.29 -2.61 -5.62
N ALA A 82 -26.35 -2.09 -6.84
CA ALA A 82 -26.00 -2.84 -8.04
C ALA A 82 -24.50 -3.26 -8.06
N ARG A 83 -23.62 -2.37 -7.63
CA ARG A 83 -22.18 -2.71 -7.50
C ARG A 83 -21.91 -3.71 -6.39
N LEU A 84 -22.63 -3.63 -5.27
CA LEU A 84 -22.52 -4.64 -4.20
C LEU A 84 -22.91 -6.03 -4.71
N ILE A 85 -23.99 -6.16 -5.48
CA ILE A 85 -24.40 -7.43 -6.11
C ILE A 85 -23.33 -7.93 -7.08
N GLN A 86 -22.69 -7.05 -7.84
CA GLN A 86 -21.58 -7.41 -8.72
C GLN A 86 -20.37 -7.92 -7.91
N PHE A 87 -20.04 -7.27 -6.79
CA PHE A 87 -18.96 -7.72 -5.89
C PHE A 87 -19.29 -9.03 -5.20
N ASP A 88 -20.56 -9.24 -4.78
CA ASP A 88 -21.02 -10.53 -4.24
C ASP A 88 -20.82 -11.64 -5.29
N GLY A 89 -21.23 -11.43 -6.55
CA GLY A 89 -20.99 -12.33 -7.65
C GLY A 89 -19.49 -12.58 -7.92
N PHE A 90 -18.65 -11.55 -7.79
CA PHE A 90 -17.22 -11.66 -7.96
C PHE A 90 -16.57 -12.50 -6.84
N PHE A 91 -16.94 -12.28 -5.57
CA PHE A 91 -16.47 -13.09 -4.45
C PHE A 91 -16.99 -14.53 -4.51
N HIS A 92 -18.22 -14.74 -5.00
CA HIS A 92 -18.74 -16.09 -5.25
C HIS A 92 -17.98 -16.83 -6.35
N ARG A 93 -17.56 -16.13 -7.41
CA ARG A 93 -16.85 -16.73 -8.55
C ARG A 93 -15.37 -16.96 -8.30
N TYR A 94 -14.68 -15.98 -7.70
CA TYR A 94 -13.22 -16.00 -7.52
C TYR A 94 -12.80 -16.25 -6.07
N GLY A 95 -13.75 -16.28 -5.15
CA GLY A 95 -13.52 -16.60 -3.75
C GLY A 95 -12.55 -15.66 -3.04
N ALA A 96 -11.93 -16.21 -2.02
CA ALA A 96 -10.99 -15.48 -1.16
C ALA A 96 -9.65 -15.13 -1.84
N GLN A 97 -9.33 -15.72 -2.99
CA GLN A 97 -8.14 -15.36 -3.79
C GLN A 97 -8.16 -13.89 -4.20
N THR A 98 -9.36 -13.32 -4.37
CA THR A 98 -9.55 -11.90 -4.63
C THR A 98 -8.93 -11.02 -3.55
N VAL A 99 -9.03 -11.42 -2.28
CA VAL A 99 -8.44 -10.69 -1.15
C VAL A 99 -6.92 -10.64 -1.28
N PHE A 100 -6.30 -11.75 -1.67
CA PHE A 100 -4.87 -11.83 -1.90
C PHE A 100 -4.43 -10.93 -3.07
N ILE A 101 -5.10 -11.04 -4.22
CA ILE A 101 -4.74 -10.32 -5.46
C ILE A 101 -4.98 -8.80 -5.31
N ALA A 102 -6.11 -8.42 -4.71
CA ALA A 102 -6.46 -7.01 -4.51
C ALA A 102 -5.41 -6.23 -3.71
N ARG A 103 -4.61 -6.93 -2.90
CA ARG A 103 -3.55 -6.32 -2.09
C ARG A 103 -2.44 -5.68 -2.90
N PHE A 104 -2.19 -6.17 -4.11
CA PHE A 104 -1.15 -5.64 -5.00
C PHE A 104 -1.61 -4.43 -5.81
N VAL A 105 -2.87 -4.03 -5.67
CA VAL A 105 -3.42 -2.83 -6.31
C VAL A 105 -3.68 -1.79 -5.23
N THR A 106 -2.90 -0.71 -5.25
CA THR A 106 -3.00 0.39 -4.28
C THR A 106 -4.41 0.97 -4.25
N GLY A 107 -4.99 1.12 -3.07
CA GLY A 107 -6.36 1.59 -2.87
C GLY A 107 -7.42 0.50 -2.99
N LEU A 108 -7.27 -0.50 -3.86
CA LEU A 108 -8.25 -1.58 -4.00
C LEU A 108 -8.30 -2.48 -2.77
N ARG A 109 -7.19 -2.70 -2.09
CA ARG A 109 -7.08 -3.55 -0.89
C ARG A 109 -8.02 -3.12 0.24
N VAL A 110 -8.09 -1.82 0.54
CA VAL A 110 -8.93 -1.28 1.61
C VAL A 110 -10.40 -1.51 1.31
N PHE A 111 -10.81 -1.19 0.08
CA PHE A 111 -12.18 -1.46 -0.38
C PHE A 111 -12.48 -2.96 -0.40
N CYS A 112 -11.52 -3.79 -0.81
CA CYS A 112 -11.67 -5.25 -0.85
C CYS A 112 -11.93 -5.84 0.55
N ALA A 113 -11.25 -5.36 1.59
CA ALA A 113 -11.48 -5.79 2.97
C ALA A 113 -12.91 -5.47 3.44
N VAL A 114 -13.36 -4.23 3.21
CA VAL A 114 -14.72 -3.80 3.55
C VAL A 114 -15.77 -4.59 2.76
N LEU A 115 -15.56 -4.76 1.45
CA LEU A 115 -16.48 -5.50 0.58
C LEU A 115 -16.52 -6.99 0.93
N ALA A 116 -15.39 -7.62 1.24
CA ALA A 116 -15.33 -9.02 1.68
C ALA A 116 -16.14 -9.22 2.97
N GLY A 117 -16.07 -8.25 3.90
CA GLY A 117 -16.89 -8.26 5.10
C GLY A 117 -18.38 -8.10 4.80
N ALA A 118 -18.75 -7.16 3.91
CA ALA A 118 -20.14 -6.89 3.51
C ALA A 118 -20.76 -8.05 2.73
N SER A 119 -19.98 -8.76 1.91
CA SER A 119 -20.39 -9.95 1.15
C SER A 119 -20.53 -11.22 1.99
N GLY A 120 -20.29 -11.14 3.30
CA GLY A 120 -20.43 -12.30 4.19
C GLY A 120 -19.35 -13.36 4.09
N LEU A 121 -18.19 -13.05 3.48
CA LEU A 121 -17.05 -13.96 3.41
C LEU A 121 -16.69 -14.46 4.83
N PRO A 122 -16.46 -15.78 5.06
CA PRO A 122 -16.08 -16.28 6.35
C PRO A 122 -14.78 -15.63 6.85
N TRP A 123 -14.78 -15.13 8.08
CA TRP A 123 -13.64 -14.40 8.66
C TRP A 123 -12.34 -15.20 8.61
N ARG A 124 -12.38 -16.50 8.90
CA ARG A 124 -11.20 -17.37 8.84
C ARG A 124 -10.60 -17.44 7.45
N THR A 125 -11.44 -17.51 6.44
CA THR A 125 -11.02 -17.53 5.03
C THR A 125 -10.40 -16.18 4.64
N PHE A 126 -11.07 -15.06 5.01
CA PHE A 126 -10.52 -13.72 4.82
C PHE A 126 -9.15 -13.59 5.49
N LEU A 127 -9.05 -13.96 6.79
CA LEU A 127 -7.82 -13.83 7.57
C LEU A 127 -6.65 -14.58 6.93
N LEU A 128 -6.88 -15.81 6.45
CA LEU A 128 -5.83 -16.61 5.80
C LEU A 128 -5.27 -15.92 4.56
N TYR A 129 -6.13 -15.56 3.61
CA TYR A 129 -5.69 -14.94 2.35
C TYR A 129 -5.14 -13.52 2.58
N ASN A 130 -5.71 -12.79 3.52
CA ASN A 130 -5.21 -11.49 3.94
C ASN A 130 -3.81 -11.59 4.57
N ALA A 131 -3.60 -12.54 5.49
CA ALA A 131 -2.30 -12.73 6.13
C ALA A 131 -1.22 -13.17 5.13
N LEU A 132 -1.54 -14.13 4.25
CA LEU A 132 -0.62 -14.54 3.19
C LEU A 132 -0.24 -13.36 2.28
N GLY A 133 -1.23 -12.59 1.83
CA GLY A 133 -1.00 -11.41 1.03
C GLY A 133 -0.19 -10.34 1.76
N ALA A 134 -0.46 -10.12 3.07
CA ALA A 134 0.26 -9.17 3.91
C ALA A 134 1.75 -9.52 4.01
N VAL A 135 2.06 -10.79 4.23
CA VAL A 135 3.45 -11.27 4.31
C VAL A 135 4.17 -11.05 2.98
N VAL A 136 3.58 -11.53 1.87
CA VAL A 136 4.20 -11.40 0.54
C VAL A 136 4.40 -9.93 0.17
N TRP A 137 3.39 -9.09 0.38
CA TRP A 137 3.47 -7.65 0.11
C TRP A 137 4.52 -6.95 0.98
N SER A 138 4.55 -7.26 2.29
CA SER A 138 5.52 -6.65 3.21
C SER A 138 6.95 -7.04 2.86
N ILE A 139 7.19 -8.30 2.44
CA ILE A 139 8.49 -8.75 1.94
C ILE A 139 8.87 -7.96 0.68
N ALA A 140 7.96 -7.88 -0.31
CA ALA A 140 8.23 -7.21 -1.58
C ALA A 140 8.59 -5.74 -1.38
N ILE A 141 7.81 -4.98 -0.62
CA ILE A 141 8.01 -3.54 -0.40
C ILE A 141 9.24 -3.27 0.48
N ALA A 142 9.42 -4.02 1.59
CA ALA A 142 10.58 -3.86 2.45
C ALA A 142 11.87 -4.20 1.70
N PHE A 143 11.86 -5.27 0.90
CA PHE A 143 13.01 -5.66 0.09
C PHE A 143 13.29 -4.67 -1.04
N ALA A 144 12.25 -4.09 -1.66
CA ALA A 144 12.41 -3.01 -2.63
C ALA A 144 13.10 -1.80 -2.00
N GLY A 145 12.67 -1.36 -0.79
CA GLY A 145 13.32 -0.28 -0.06
C GLY A 145 14.78 -0.58 0.31
N TYR A 146 15.04 -1.82 0.75
CA TYR A 146 16.37 -2.32 1.05
C TYR A 146 17.30 -2.28 -0.19
N SER A 147 16.81 -2.80 -1.33
CA SER A 147 17.59 -2.86 -2.58
C SER A 147 17.80 -1.49 -3.19
N LEU A 148 16.81 -0.59 -3.09
CA LEU A 148 16.93 0.78 -3.58
C LEU A 148 18.00 1.54 -2.81
N ALA A 149 18.04 1.39 -1.48
CA ALA A 149 19.09 2.00 -0.64
C ALA A 149 20.46 1.42 -0.94
N TYR A 150 20.57 0.11 -1.19
CA TYR A 150 21.80 -0.53 -1.62
C TYR A 150 22.31 0.01 -2.96
N SER A 151 21.40 0.17 -3.92
CA SER A 151 21.73 0.72 -5.25
C SER A 151 22.15 2.18 -5.17
N TRP A 152 21.54 2.96 -4.27
CA TRP A 152 21.91 4.34 -4.01
C TRP A 152 23.32 4.45 -3.43
N ASP A 153 23.61 3.63 -2.43
CA ASP A 153 24.95 3.54 -1.81
C ASP A 153 26.03 3.11 -2.82
N ALA A 154 25.69 2.18 -3.72
CA ALA A 154 26.56 1.77 -4.81
C ALA A 154 26.78 2.92 -5.82
N LEU A 155 25.73 3.63 -6.19
CA LEU A 155 25.79 4.78 -7.10
C LEU A 155 26.60 5.93 -6.49
N GLU A 156 26.42 6.22 -5.20
CA GLU A 156 27.16 7.27 -4.50
C GLU A 156 28.66 6.97 -4.43
N ARG A 157 29.03 5.69 -4.22
CA ARG A 157 30.42 5.24 -4.27
C ARG A 157 31.04 5.34 -5.68
N TRP A 158 30.23 5.07 -6.72
CA TRP A 158 30.71 5.09 -8.11
C TRP A 158 30.80 6.49 -8.70
N VAL A 159 29.87 7.35 -8.39
CA VAL A 159 29.71 8.66 -9.06
C VAL A 159 30.26 9.80 -8.20
N GLY A 160 30.43 9.57 -6.88
CA GLY A 160 30.81 10.60 -5.93
C GLY A 160 29.77 11.72 -5.80
N ARG A 161 29.96 12.58 -4.80
CA ARG A 161 29.02 13.70 -4.54
C ARG A 161 28.79 14.62 -5.74
N SER A 162 29.78 14.77 -6.61
CA SER A 162 29.69 15.63 -7.81
C SER A 162 28.77 15.09 -8.88
N GLY A 163 28.66 13.77 -9.06
CA GLY A 163 27.82 13.19 -10.08
C GLY A 163 26.34 13.17 -9.71
N VAL A 164 26.00 13.01 -8.43
CA VAL A 164 24.61 13.14 -7.97
C VAL A 164 24.12 14.57 -8.19
N PHE A 165 24.96 15.56 -7.92
CA PHE A 165 24.66 16.96 -8.20
C PHE A 165 24.42 17.23 -9.69
N LEU A 166 25.21 16.60 -10.55
CA LEU A 166 25.06 16.69 -12.00
C LEU A 166 23.75 16.05 -12.50
N LEU A 167 23.39 14.87 -11.96
CA LEU A 167 22.11 14.20 -12.28
C LEU A 167 20.91 15.02 -11.84
N VAL A 168 20.94 15.63 -10.67
CA VAL A 168 19.90 16.53 -10.17
C VAL A 168 19.78 17.77 -11.08
N LEU A 169 20.91 18.38 -11.46
CA LEU A 169 20.94 19.51 -12.38
C LEU A 169 20.37 19.18 -13.75
N VAL A 170 20.75 18.03 -14.31
CA VAL A 170 20.22 17.55 -15.60
C VAL A 170 18.72 17.24 -15.49
N GLY A 171 18.27 16.61 -14.41
CA GLY A 171 16.85 16.33 -14.17
C GLY A 171 16.01 17.61 -14.03
N VAL A 172 16.51 18.59 -13.28
CA VAL A 172 15.86 19.91 -13.13
C VAL A 172 15.86 20.66 -14.46
N GLY A 173 16.97 20.65 -15.19
CA GLY A 173 17.09 21.29 -16.51
C GLY A 173 16.12 20.68 -17.53
N ALA A 174 16.03 19.35 -17.58
CA ALA A 174 15.10 18.63 -18.44
C ALA A 174 13.64 18.91 -18.05
N GLY A 175 13.33 18.97 -16.76
CA GLY A 175 12.01 19.32 -16.24
C GLY A 175 11.59 20.74 -16.63
N ILE A 176 12.49 21.71 -16.50
CA ILE A 176 12.24 23.09 -16.90
C ILE A 176 12.06 23.20 -18.44
N ALA A 177 12.88 22.50 -19.21
CA ALA A 177 12.77 22.47 -20.67
C ALA A 177 11.43 21.88 -21.11
N PHE A 178 10.99 20.77 -20.46
CA PHE A 178 9.71 20.14 -20.72
C PHE A 178 8.51 21.05 -20.38
N LEU A 179 8.58 21.75 -19.24
CA LEU A 179 7.53 22.71 -18.83
C LEU A 179 7.46 23.93 -19.77
N ARG A 180 8.62 24.41 -20.30
CA ARG A 180 8.66 25.49 -21.26
C ARG A 180 8.11 25.07 -22.64
N SER A 181 8.41 23.86 -23.09
CA SER A 181 7.89 23.32 -24.33
C SER A 181 6.37 23.20 -24.34
N ARG A 182 5.76 22.84 -23.20
CA ARG A 182 4.29 22.78 -23.06
C ARG A 182 3.62 24.17 -23.06
N ARG A 183 4.31 25.22 -22.61
CA ARG A 183 3.77 26.60 -22.63
C ARG A 183 3.84 27.26 -24.03
N GLY A 184 4.75 26.81 -24.89
CA GLY A 184 4.87 27.31 -26.26
C GLY A 184 3.84 26.71 -27.23
N SER A 185 3.11 25.68 -26.88
CA SER A 185 2.06 25.03 -27.72
C SER A 185 0.66 25.60 -27.50
N GLN A 186 0.51 26.66 -26.70
CA GLN A 186 -0.80 27.28 -26.39
C GLN A 186 -0.90 28.73 -26.92
N GLN A 187 -0.01 29.18 -27.77
CA GLN A 187 -0.12 30.39 -28.59
C GLN A 187 -0.18 29.96 -30.06
#